data_a50259906ebcd7f52b59893c675f1bf9
#
_entry.id   a50259906ebcd7f52b59893c675f1bf9
#
_cell.length_a   1.000
_cell.length_b   1.000
_cell.length_c   1.000
_cell.angle_alpha   90.00
_cell.angle_beta   90.00
_cell.angle_gamma   90.00
#
_symmetry.space_group_name_H-M   'P 1'
#
loop_
_entity.id
_entity.type
_entity.pdbx_description
1 polymer ?
#
loop_
_entity_poly.entity_id
_entity_poly.type
_entity_poly.pdbx_seq_one_letter_code
_entity_poly.pdbx_strand_id
1 'polypeptide(L)'
;FCLSRGLGDVYKRQIFGGWVMAQVDLAGSVLPARYIQGRMATVAVNEFIFKQPVRVGDILSFFSAITRVGNTSVTVEVEVYAERFSAQGQYVKVTEARLTYVAIDHQGRPRPVPKHNAPA
;
A
#
# COMPACT_ATOMS: atom_id res chain seq x y z
N PHE A 1 2.72 -3.70 8.78
CA PHE A 1 2.50 -2.25 8.84
C PHE A 1 1.07 -1.98 9.29
N CYS A 2 0.94 -1.21 10.36
CA CYS A 2 -0.36 -1.02 10.99
C CYS A 2 -0.54 0.44 11.38
N LEU A 3 -1.73 0.97 11.09
CA LEU A 3 -2.14 2.30 11.52
C LEU A 3 -3.35 2.19 12.42
N SER A 4 -3.32 2.88 13.54
CA SER A 4 -4.44 2.82 14.47
C SER A 4 -5.68 3.52 13.94
N ARG A 5 -5.52 4.58 13.18
CA ARG A 5 -6.61 5.27 12.50
C ARG A 5 -6.07 6.42 11.69
N GLY A 6 -6.90 6.90 10.79
CA GLY A 6 -6.57 8.08 10.03
C GLY A 6 -7.22 9.33 10.56
N LEU A 7 -6.94 10.42 9.87
CA LEU A 7 -7.63 11.67 10.08
C LEU A 7 -8.94 11.58 9.31
N GLY A 8 -10.00 11.29 10.01
CA GLY A 8 -11.28 11.12 9.37
C GLY A 8 -12.14 12.37 9.44
N ASP A 9 -13.25 12.30 8.76
CA ASP A 9 -14.28 13.31 8.86
C ASP A 9 -15.10 13.02 10.12
N VAL A 10 -15.01 13.92 11.08
CA VAL A 10 -15.66 13.75 12.36
C VAL A 10 -17.17 13.66 12.23
N TYR A 11 -17.74 14.38 11.26
CA TYR A 11 -19.18 14.39 11.06
C TYR A 11 -19.70 13.07 10.51
N LYS A 12 -18.96 12.49 9.57
CA LYS A 12 -19.39 11.27 8.90
C LYS A 12 -18.84 10.02 9.54
N ARG A 13 -17.84 10.18 10.39
CA ARG A 13 -17.13 9.06 11.02
C ARG A 13 -16.56 8.08 10.01
N GLN A 14 -16.29 8.57 8.82
CA GLN A 14 -15.66 7.81 7.74
C GLN A 14 -14.36 8.48 7.34
N ILE A 15 -13.43 7.67 6.90
CA ILE A 15 -12.15 8.14 6.41
C ILE A 15 -12.24 8.23 4.91
N PHE A 16 -11.79 9.36 4.35
CA PHE A 16 -11.79 9.55 2.91
C PHE A 16 -10.95 8.50 2.20
N GLY A 17 -11.46 8.06 1.05
CA GLY A 17 -10.73 7.08 0.24
C GLY A 17 -9.34 7.55 -0.16
N GLY A 18 -9.17 8.84 -0.42
CA GLY A 18 -7.86 9.39 -0.75
C GLY A 18 -6.84 9.20 0.36
N TRP A 19 -7.25 9.30 1.61
CA TRP A 19 -6.36 9.04 2.73
C TRP A 19 -5.92 7.58 2.74
N VAL A 20 -6.86 6.66 2.52
CA VAL A 20 -6.55 5.22 2.46
C VAL A 20 -5.61 4.94 1.30
N MET A 21 -5.86 5.55 0.14
CA MET A 21 -4.99 5.37 -1.02
C MET A 21 -3.56 5.81 -0.72
N ALA A 22 -3.40 6.95 -0.04
CA ALA A 22 -2.07 7.43 0.34
C ALA A 22 -1.37 6.45 1.28
N GLN A 23 -2.09 5.88 2.23
CA GLN A 23 -1.51 4.91 3.15
C GLN A 23 -1.18 3.60 2.45
N VAL A 24 -1.99 3.18 1.49
CA VAL A 24 -1.72 1.98 0.69
C VAL A 24 -0.44 2.17 -0.12
N ASP A 25 -0.25 3.36 -0.70
CA ASP A 25 0.97 3.65 -1.44
C ASP A 25 2.20 3.57 -0.53
N LEU A 26 2.13 4.15 0.65
CA LEU A 26 3.22 4.07 1.62
C LEU A 26 3.49 2.63 2.04
N ALA A 27 2.46 1.89 2.39
CA ALA A 27 2.61 0.51 2.82
C ALA A 27 3.15 -0.37 1.69
N GLY A 28 2.66 -0.14 0.48
CA GLY A 28 3.08 -0.89 -0.69
C GLY A 28 4.54 -0.62 -1.06
N SER A 29 5.07 0.54 -0.70
CA SER A 29 6.44 0.91 -1.03
C SER A 29 7.48 0.23 -0.16
N VAL A 30 7.10 -0.38 0.95
CA VAL A 30 8.06 -0.93 1.92
C VAL A 30 8.90 -2.05 1.32
N LEU A 31 8.26 -3.03 0.69
CA LEU A 31 9.00 -4.14 0.10
C LEU A 31 9.79 -3.71 -1.15
N PRO A 32 9.20 -2.96 -2.09
CA PRO A 32 9.98 -2.47 -3.22
C PRO A 32 11.18 -1.62 -2.80
N ALA A 33 11.06 -0.83 -1.74
CA ALA A 33 12.16 0.00 -1.26
C ALA A 33 13.35 -0.86 -0.85
N ARG A 34 13.10 -1.99 -0.21
CA ARG A 34 14.16 -2.92 0.16
C ARG A 34 14.77 -3.58 -1.06
N TYR A 35 13.95 -3.88 -2.05
CA TYR A 35 14.39 -4.57 -3.24
C TYR A 35 15.18 -3.66 -4.17
N ILE A 36 14.67 -2.45 -4.39
CA ILE A 36 15.25 -1.51 -5.34
C ILE A 36 16.49 -0.82 -4.79
N GLN A 37 16.53 -0.56 -3.50
CA GLN A 37 17.68 0.09 -2.85
C GLN A 37 18.04 1.41 -3.53
N GLY A 38 17.16 2.37 -3.41
CA GLY A 38 17.38 3.67 -3.96
C GLY A 38 16.07 4.37 -4.30
N ARG A 39 16.16 5.32 -5.18
CA ARG A 39 14.99 6.11 -5.55
C ARG A 39 14.04 5.31 -6.40
N MET A 40 12.77 5.51 -6.15
CA MET A 40 11.72 4.88 -6.93
C MET A 40 10.52 5.79 -7.00
N ALA A 41 9.65 5.55 -7.96
CA ALA A 41 8.42 6.29 -8.12
C ALA A 41 7.26 5.35 -8.33
N THR A 42 6.11 5.70 -7.80
CA THR A 42 4.86 5.01 -8.09
C THR A 42 4.39 5.44 -9.46
N VAL A 43 4.29 4.50 -10.38
CA VAL A 43 3.90 4.83 -11.76
C VAL A 43 2.52 4.35 -12.13
N ALA A 44 1.98 3.40 -11.40
CA ALA A 44 0.65 2.90 -11.69
C ALA A 44 0.01 2.36 -10.42
N VAL A 45 -1.27 2.60 -10.31
CA VAL A 45 -2.12 1.99 -9.30
C VAL A 45 -3.20 1.27 -10.06
N ASN A 46 -3.14 -0.06 -10.07
CA ASN A 46 -4.09 -0.90 -10.77
C ASN A 46 -5.03 -1.53 -9.76
N GLU A 47 -6.28 -1.68 -10.14
CA GLU A 47 -7.23 -2.43 -9.35
C GLU A 47 -7.34 -1.95 -7.91
N PHE A 48 -7.55 -0.66 -7.73
CA PHE A 48 -7.78 -0.13 -6.38
C PHE A 48 -9.27 -0.28 -6.08
N ILE A 49 -9.60 -1.21 -5.20
CA ILE A 49 -10.99 -1.59 -4.93
C ILE A 49 -11.28 -1.37 -3.46
N PHE A 50 -12.31 -0.59 -3.18
CA PHE A 50 -12.84 -0.43 -1.83
C PHE A 50 -14.01 -1.39 -1.64
N LYS A 51 -13.85 -2.32 -0.70
CA LYS A 51 -14.90 -3.32 -0.41
C LYS A 51 -15.80 -2.90 0.73
N GLN A 52 -15.23 -2.20 1.70
CA GLN A 52 -15.93 -1.74 2.88
C GLN A 52 -15.42 -0.35 3.24
N PRO A 53 -16.25 0.51 3.80
CA PRO A 53 -15.78 1.81 4.27
C PRO A 53 -14.89 1.67 5.49
N VAL A 54 -13.94 2.60 5.61
CA VAL A 54 -13.09 2.71 6.78
C VAL A 54 -13.67 3.82 7.66
N ARG A 55 -13.74 3.57 8.96
CA ARG A 55 -14.33 4.49 9.92
C ARG A 55 -13.30 4.95 10.92
N VAL A 56 -13.52 6.14 11.48
CA VAL A 56 -12.68 6.66 12.54
C VAL A 56 -12.73 5.70 13.73
N GLY A 57 -11.56 5.35 14.25
CA GLY A 57 -11.43 4.40 15.36
C GLY A 57 -11.06 2.99 14.91
N ASP A 58 -11.19 2.69 13.63
CA ASP A 58 -10.78 1.38 13.12
C ASP A 58 -9.26 1.25 13.16
N ILE A 59 -8.79 0.04 13.44
CA ILE A 59 -7.37 -0.28 13.34
C ILE A 59 -7.14 -0.93 11.99
N LEU A 60 -6.27 -0.32 11.20
CA LEU A 60 -5.97 -0.81 9.86
C LEU A 60 -4.67 -1.57 9.83
N SER A 61 -4.72 -2.75 9.23
CA SER A 61 -3.53 -3.57 9.01
C SER A 61 -3.32 -3.69 7.51
N PHE A 62 -2.09 -3.42 7.09
CA PHE A 62 -1.71 -3.44 5.68
C PHE A 62 -0.78 -4.61 5.44
N PHE A 63 -1.14 -5.45 4.50
CA PHE A 63 -0.35 -6.60 4.10
C PHE A 63 0.07 -6.40 2.67
N SER A 64 1.35 -6.52 2.40
CA SER A 64 1.87 -6.36 1.06
C SER A 64 2.72 -7.55 0.66
N ALA A 65 2.73 -7.84 -0.64
CA ALA A 65 3.55 -8.89 -1.20
C ALA A 65 3.99 -8.49 -2.60
N ILE A 66 5.26 -8.74 -2.91
CA ILE A 66 5.76 -8.54 -4.26
C ILE A 66 5.21 -9.66 -5.13
N THR A 67 4.52 -9.30 -6.20
CA THR A 67 3.93 -10.27 -7.11
C THR A 67 4.71 -10.41 -8.40
N ARG A 68 5.50 -9.39 -8.75
CA ARG A 68 6.28 -9.42 -9.98
C ARG A 68 7.46 -8.47 -9.88
N VAL A 69 8.61 -8.90 -10.38
CA VAL A 69 9.77 -8.05 -10.54
C VAL A 69 10.11 -8.02 -12.03
N GLY A 70 9.98 -6.83 -12.61
CA GLY A 70 10.35 -6.62 -14.01
C GLY A 70 11.76 -6.08 -14.12
N ASN A 71 12.10 -5.61 -15.31
CA ASN A 71 13.44 -5.10 -15.56
C ASN A 71 13.72 -3.79 -14.81
N THR A 72 12.74 -2.89 -14.79
CA THR A 72 12.87 -1.60 -14.12
C THR A 72 11.79 -1.39 -13.05
N SER A 73 10.91 -2.34 -12.88
CA SER A 73 9.72 -2.17 -12.05
C SER A 73 9.50 -3.31 -11.09
N VAL A 74 8.76 -3.02 -10.03
CA VAL A 74 8.32 -4.01 -9.05
C VAL A 74 6.83 -3.79 -8.85
N THR A 75 6.07 -4.87 -8.94
CA THR A 75 4.62 -4.84 -8.71
C THR A 75 4.31 -5.48 -7.36
N VAL A 76 3.46 -4.81 -6.61
CA VAL A 76 3.09 -5.21 -5.25
C VAL A 76 1.58 -5.28 -5.15
N GLU A 77 1.08 -6.30 -4.47
CA GLU A 77 -0.31 -6.34 -4.05
C GLU A 77 -0.40 -5.93 -2.58
N VAL A 78 -1.37 -5.10 -2.28
CA VAL A 78 -1.64 -4.64 -0.92
C VAL A 78 -3.06 -4.98 -0.56
N GLU A 79 -3.23 -5.59 0.60
CA GLU A 79 -4.54 -5.85 1.18
C GLU A 79 -4.64 -5.09 2.49
N VAL A 80 -5.78 -4.46 2.71
CA VAL A 80 -6.02 -3.68 3.92
C VAL A 80 -7.19 -4.32 4.66
N TYR A 81 -6.97 -4.60 5.92
CA TYR A 81 -7.98 -5.14 6.82
C TYR A 81 -8.22 -4.15 7.94
N ALA A 82 -9.47 -4.03 8.34
CA ALA A 82 -9.85 -3.18 9.46
C ALA A 82 -10.38 -4.03 10.59
N GLU A 83 -9.91 -3.75 11.81
CA GLU A 83 -10.55 -4.23 13.02
C GLU A 83 -11.46 -3.11 13.48
N ARG A 84 -12.76 -3.40 13.55
CA ARG A 84 -13.75 -2.39 13.88
C ARG A 84 -13.67 -2.00 15.35
N PHE A 85 -13.84 -0.70 15.59
CA PHE A 85 -13.82 -0.19 16.95
C PHE A 85 -14.93 -0.82 17.79
N SER A 86 -16.11 -1.00 17.20
CA SER A 86 -17.27 -1.56 17.90
C SER A 86 -17.30 -3.07 17.97
N ALA A 87 -16.38 -3.75 17.26
CA ALA A 87 -16.38 -5.20 17.17
C ALA A 87 -14.94 -5.71 17.19
N GLN A 88 -14.31 -5.56 18.35
CA GLN A 88 -12.92 -5.95 18.53
C GLN A 88 -12.74 -7.43 18.27
N GLY A 89 -11.64 -7.75 17.61
CA GLY A 89 -11.34 -9.11 17.21
C GLY A 89 -11.96 -9.52 15.89
N GLN A 90 -12.81 -8.71 15.31
CA GLN A 90 -13.40 -8.97 14.00
C GLN A 90 -12.73 -8.12 12.94
N TYR A 91 -12.17 -8.79 11.94
CA TYR A 91 -11.45 -8.14 10.86
C TYR A 91 -12.26 -8.24 9.59
N VAL A 92 -12.32 -7.15 8.84
CA VAL A 92 -12.95 -7.15 7.53
C VAL A 92 -11.95 -6.61 6.50
N LYS A 93 -11.97 -7.17 5.32
CA LYS A 93 -11.14 -6.68 4.22
C LYS A 93 -11.80 -5.45 3.65
N VAL A 94 -11.10 -4.33 3.72
CA VAL A 94 -11.66 -3.04 3.28
C VAL A 94 -11.16 -2.62 1.92
N THR A 95 -9.94 -3.03 1.55
CA THR A 95 -9.33 -2.57 0.31
C THR A 95 -8.37 -3.62 -0.23
N GLU A 96 -8.34 -3.72 -1.56
CA GLU A 96 -7.24 -4.40 -2.27
C GLU A 96 -6.73 -3.49 -3.36
N ALA A 97 -5.43 -3.54 -3.60
CA ALA A 97 -4.80 -2.72 -4.61
C ALA A 97 -3.57 -3.42 -5.19
N ARG A 98 -3.23 -3.04 -6.40
CA ARG A 98 -1.99 -3.46 -7.03
C ARG A 98 -1.26 -2.22 -7.50
N LEU A 99 -0.02 -2.07 -7.08
CA LEU A 99 0.77 -0.89 -7.39
C LEU A 99 2.05 -1.30 -8.08
N THR A 100 2.50 -0.46 -9.00
CA THR A 100 3.77 -0.67 -9.69
C THR A 100 4.71 0.47 -9.37
N TYR A 101 5.91 0.12 -8.94
CA TYR A 101 6.98 1.05 -8.61
C TYR A 101 8.11 0.86 -9.60
N VAL A 102 8.70 1.97 -10.04
CA VAL A 102 9.81 1.95 -10.98
C VAL A 102 11.03 2.52 -10.30
N ALA A 103 12.16 1.82 -10.44
CA ALA A 103 13.45 2.34 -9.99
C ALA A 103 13.85 3.49 -10.87
N ILE A 104 14.26 4.60 -10.28
CA ILE A 104 14.65 5.80 -11.02
C ILE A 104 16.04 6.26 -10.60
N ASP A 105 16.71 6.94 -11.53
CA ASP A 105 18.00 7.55 -11.27
C ASP A 105 17.81 8.98 -10.73
N HIS A 106 18.93 9.71 -10.60
CA HIS A 106 18.89 11.07 -10.09
C HIS A 106 18.13 12.05 -10.98
N GLN A 107 17.95 11.69 -12.25
CA GLN A 107 17.25 12.52 -13.21
C GLN A 107 15.79 12.08 -13.38
N GLY A 108 15.34 11.09 -12.62
CA GLY A 108 13.99 10.59 -12.71
C GLY A 108 13.76 9.60 -13.83
N ARG A 109 14.80 9.09 -14.44
CA ARG A 109 14.68 8.12 -15.54
C ARG A 109 14.67 6.71 -14.99
N PRO A 110 13.95 5.79 -15.63
CA PRO A 110 13.98 4.38 -15.21
C PRO A 110 15.39 3.83 -15.22
N ARG A 111 15.70 3.01 -14.21
CA ARG A 111 16.97 2.28 -14.15
C ARG A 111 16.67 0.84 -13.84
N PRO A 112 17.58 -0.09 -14.15
CA PRO A 112 17.35 -1.48 -13.86
C PRO A 112 17.20 -1.73 -12.37
N VAL A 113 16.27 -2.61 -12.03
CA VAL A 113 16.10 -3.07 -10.64
C VAL A 113 17.29 -3.97 -10.31
N PRO A 114 17.94 -3.78 -9.16
CA PRO A 114 19.02 -4.69 -8.76
C PRO A 114 18.52 -6.12 -8.69
N LYS A 115 19.35 -7.06 -9.12
CA LYS A 115 19.01 -8.48 -9.07
C LYS A 115 19.41 -9.05 -7.72
N HIS A 116 18.45 -9.67 -7.08
CA HIS A 116 18.67 -10.30 -5.79
C HIS A 116 18.38 -11.79 -5.89
N ASN A 117 19.13 -12.57 -5.13
CA ASN A 117 18.97 -14.01 -5.15
C ASN A 117 17.81 -14.48 -4.30
N ALA A 118 17.40 -13.70 -3.36
CA ALA A 118 16.37 -14.12 -2.43
C ALA A 118 15.47 -12.95 -2.12
N PRO A 119 14.38 -12.80 -2.84
CA PRO A 119 13.36 -11.86 -2.42
C PRO A 119 12.81 -12.34 -1.08
N ALA A 120 12.71 -11.45 -0.18
CA ALA A 120 12.25 -11.78 1.15
C ALA A 120 10.78 -12.15 1.16
#